data_3a5246a440accd140cfd98d7ac0b85da
#
_entry.id   3a5246a440accd140cfd98d7ac0b85da
#
_cell.length_a   1.000
_cell.length_b   1.000
_cell.length_c   1.000
_cell.angle_alpha   90.00
_cell.angle_beta   90.00
_cell.angle_gamma   90.00
#
_symmetry.space_group_name_H-M   'P 1'
#
loop_
_entity.id
_entity.type
_entity.pdbx_description
1 polymer ?
#
loop_
_entity_poly.entity_id
_entity_poly.type
_entity_poly.pdbx_seq_one_letter_code
_entity_poly.pdbx_strand_id
1 'polypeptide(L)'
;LEFFKENGYIILEDIYSDKDCNDVVNHAHKVLGPTDDLTPLMNIHKSSETIQKFMANKRLLSFINAYFKDTALGLQTEFFFMPPNTTGFNPHQDNTYVKASSDSFISAWCALTNVNKNNGGLIIWPKTHNEEALETVDTGMTKSDNQDPNATIRKTLVPEKYVQESP
;
A
#
# COMPACT_ATOMS: atom_id res chain seq x y z
N LEU A 1 -16.96 11.18 3.09
CA LEU A 1 -16.93 10.79 1.68
C LEU A 1 -16.56 11.96 0.77
N GLU A 2 -17.11 13.17 1.02
CA GLU A 2 -16.81 14.37 0.21
C GLU A 2 -15.33 14.74 0.27
N PHE A 3 -14.71 14.73 1.45
CA PHE A 3 -13.28 14.98 1.59
C PHE A 3 -12.43 14.02 0.72
N PHE A 4 -12.80 12.73 0.70
CA PHE A 4 -12.10 11.73 -0.12
C PHE A 4 -12.24 12.02 -1.62
N LYS A 5 -13.44 12.36 -2.06
CA LYS A 5 -13.70 12.72 -3.46
C LYS A 5 -12.93 13.96 -3.90
N GLU A 6 -12.79 14.94 -2.99
CA GLU A 6 -12.07 16.17 -3.29
C GLU A 6 -10.56 15.98 -3.29
N ASN A 7 -10.03 15.20 -2.34
CA ASN A 7 -8.61 15.14 -2.06
C ASN A 7 -7.93 13.84 -2.53
N GLY A 8 -8.69 12.77 -2.83
CA GLY A 8 -8.17 11.48 -3.29
C GLY A 8 -7.63 10.58 -2.18
N TYR A 9 -7.73 11.01 -0.93
CA TYR A 9 -7.36 10.19 0.21
C TYR A 9 -8.23 10.52 1.42
N ILE A 10 -8.23 9.62 2.39
CA ILE A 10 -8.83 9.84 3.72
C ILE A 10 -8.05 9.02 4.74
N ILE A 11 -7.95 9.55 5.95
CA ILE A 11 -7.43 8.82 7.10
C ILE A 11 -8.63 8.35 7.92
N LEU A 12 -8.71 7.04 8.11
CA LEU A 12 -9.71 6.41 8.95
C LEU A 12 -9.04 5.97 10.26
N GLU A 13 -9.22 6.75 11.31
CA GLU A 13 -8.64 6.47 12.62
C GLU A 13 -9.42 5.37 13.34
N ASP A 14 -8.73 4.63 14.22
CA ASP A 14 -9.31 3.60 15.09
C ASP A 14 -10.13 2.53 14.36
N ILE A 15 -9.67 2.16 13.16
CA ILE A 15 -10.30 1.09 12.36
C ILE A 15 -10.01 -0.28 12.95
N TYR A 16 -8.79 -0.47 13.44
CA TYR A 16 -8.32 -1.72 14.02
C TYR A 16 -7.80 -1.50 15.43
N SER A 17 -7.98 -2.49 16.30
CA SER A 17 -7.36 -2.51 17.60
C SER A 17 -5.90 -2.96 17.51
N ASP A 18 -5.11 -2.66 18.55
CA ASP A 18 -3.73 -3.18 18.66
C ASP A 18 -3.69 -4.71 18.55
N LYS A 19 -4.72 -5.38 19.10
CA LYS A 19 -4.85 -6.83 18.98
C LYS A 19 -5.00 -7.27 17.54
N ASP A 20 -5.84 -6.62 16.75
CA ASP A 20 -6.06 -6.96 15.34
C ASP A 20 -4.76 -6.78 14.54
N CYS A 21 -4.05 -5.67 14.76
CA CYS A 21 -2.77 -5.40 14.13
C CYS A 21 -1.71 -6.45 14.53
N ASN A 22 -1.60 -6.77 15.81
CA ASN A 22 -0.66 -7.79 16.30
C ASN A 22 -0.98 -9.19 15.77
N ASP A 23 -2.26 -9.56 15.64
CA ASP A 23 -2.67 -10.84 15.07
C ASP A 23 -2.21 -10.96 13.62
N VAL A 24 -2.33 -9.89 12.83
CA VAL A 24 -1.84 -9.84 11.43
C VAL A 24 -0.32 -9.96 11.39
N VAL A 25 0.41 -9.18 12.18
CA VAL A 25 1.89 -9.21 12.25
C VAL A 25 2.38 -10.60 12.62
N ASN A 26 1.83 -11.18 13.68
CA ASN A 26 2.20 -12.52 14.14
C ASN A 26 1.90 -13.59 13.09
N HIS A 27 0.79 -13.45 12.36
CA HIS A 27 0.45 -14.37 11.29
C HIS A 27 1.44 -14.26 10.13
N ALA A 28 1.78 -13.05 9.71
CA ALA A 28 2.74 -12.81 8.65
C ALA A 28 4.12 -13.39 8.99
N HIS A 29 4.61 -13.21 10.20
CA HIS A 29 5.85 -13.84 10.68
C HIS A 29 5.81 -15.37 10.64
N LYS A 30 4.67 -15.98 10.95
CA LYS A 30 4.51 -17.46 10.86
C LYS A 30 4.55 -17.95 9.41
N VAL A 31 4.01 -17.19 8.48
CA VAL A 31 3.96 -17.55 7.06
C VAL A 31 5.34 -17.42 6.41
N LEU A 32 6.09 -16.38 6.74
CA LEU A 32 7.43 -16.14 6.19
C LEU A 32 8.50 -17.01 6.85
N GLY A 33 8.33 -17.33 8.13
CA GLY A 33 9.43 -17.78 8.94
C GLY A 33 10.43 -16.66 9.25
N PRO A 34 11.59 -16.99 9.83
CA PRO A 34 12.66 -16.02 10.05
C PRO A 34 13.27 -15.62 8.70
N THR A 35 13.07 -14.40 8.28
CA THR A 35 13.63 -13.85 7.05
C THR A 35 13.94 -12.37 7.22
N ASP A 36 15.07 -11.96 6.67
CA ASP A 36 15.46 -10.57 6.51
C ASP A 36 15.04 -10.03 5.13
N ASP A 37 14.29 -10.82 4.37
CA ASP A 37 13.85 -10.49 3.03
C ASP A 37 12.70 -9.48 3.09
N LEU A 38 12.85 -8.42 2.29
CA LEU A 38 11.87 -7.35 2.11
C LEU A 38 10.82 -7.65 1.03
N THR A 39 10.84 -8.83 0.47
CA THR A 39 9.84 -9.21 -0.52
C THR A 39 8.45 -9.14 0.10
N PRO A 40 7.53 -8.36 -0.45
CA PRO A 40 6.19 -8.28 0.11
C PRO A 40 5.51 -9.64 0.04
N LEU A 41 4.81 -10.01 1.12
CA LEU A 41 3.92 -11.16 1.09
C LEU A 41 2.68 -10.81 0.29
N MET A 42 2.61 -11.39 -0.87
CA MET A 42 1.50 -11.17 -1.79
C MET A 42 0.34 -12.12 -1.52
N ASN A 43 -0.87 -11.57 -1.49
CA ASN A 43 -2.11 -12.35 -1.51
C ASN A 43 -2.28 -13.36 -0.36
N ILE A 44 -1.69 -13.09 0.81
CA ILE A 44 -1.80 -13.98 1.97
C ILE A 44 -3.25 -14.17 2.47
N HIS A 45 -4.15 -13.29 2.10
CA HIS A 45 -5.59 -13.44 2.38
C HIS A 45 -6.19 -14.71 1.76
N LYS A 46 -5.62 -15.22 0.67
CA LYS A 46 -6.14 -16.42 -0.01
C LYS A 46 -6.01 -17.68 0.84
N SER A 47 -5.07 -17.69 1.79
CA SER A 47 -4.80 -18.84 2.67
C SER A 47 -4.95 -18.50 4.16
N SER A 48 -5.35 -17.29 4.51
CA SER A 48 -5.40 -16.81 5.89
C SER A 48 -6.73 -16.21 6.28
N GLU A 49 -7.45 -16.91 7.16
CA GLU A 49 -8.69 -16.40 7.74
C GLU A 49 -8.45 -15.12 8.57
N THR A 50 -7.30 -15.00 9.24
CA THR A 50 -6.92 -13.80 10.00
C THR A 50 -6.88 -12.58 9.08
N ILE A 51 -6.22 -12.70 7.94
CA ILE A 51 -6.11 -11.61 6.97
C ILE A 51 -7.46 -11.32 6.31
N GLN A 52 -8.25 -12.35 6.00
CA GLN A 52 -9.60 -12.18 5.46
C GLN A 52 -10.49 -11.38 6.42
N LYS A 53 -10.46 -11.71 7.71
CA LYS A 53 -11.20 -10.97 8.75
C LYS A 53 -10.73 -9.52 8.87
N PHE A 54 -9.42 -9.29 8.77
CA PHE A 54 -8.84 -7.96 8.81
C PHE A 54 -9.31 -7.13 7.60
N MET A 55 -9.23 -7.67 6.39
CA MET A 55 -9.74 -7.02 5.18
C MET A 55 -11.26 -6.74 5.25
N ALA A 56 -12.02 -7.63 5.87
CA ALA A 56 -13.49 -7.54 5.99
C ALA A 56 -13.93 -6.61 7.13
N ASN A 57 -13.10 -5.67 7.57
CA ASN A 57 -13.49 -4.69 8.58
C ASN A 57 -14.72 -3.90 8.12
N LYS A 58 -15.77 -3.90 8.95
CA LYS A 58 -17.07 -3.32 8.59
C LYS A 58 -17.02 -1.83 8.31
N ARG A 59 -16.20 -1.05 9.08
CA ARG A 59 -16.09 0.40 8.89
C ARG A 59 -15.39 0.72 7.57
N LEU A 60 -14.30 -0.02 7.26
CA LEU A 60 -13.58 0.10 5.99
C LEU A 60 -14.48 -0.25 4.81
N LEU A 61 -15.13 -1.42 4.85
CA LEU A 61 -16.02 -1.85 3.78
C LEU A 61 -17.22 -0.92 3.60
N SER A 62 -17.80 -0.41 4.70
CA SER A 62 -18.90 0.56 4.60
C SER A 62 -18.48 1.83 3.86
N PHE A 63 -17.27 2.33 4.11
CA PHE A 63 -16.74 3.48 3.41
C PHE A 63 -16.53 3.18 1.92
N ILE A 64 -15.87 2.08 1.60
CA ILE A 64 -15.54 1.70 0.21
C ILE A 64 -16.81 1.43 -0.60
N ASN A 65 -17.75 0.67 -0.03
CA ASN A 65 -19.03 0.39 -0.68
C ASN A 65 -19.87 1.66 -0.92
N ALA A 66 -19.83 2.61 0.02
CA ALA A 66 -20.50 3.89 -0.15
C ALA A 66 -19.85 4.75 -1.26
N TYR A 67 -18.56 4.64 -1.46
CA TYR A 67 -17.85 5.31 -2.56
C TYR A 67 -18.24 4.72 -3.90
N PHE A 68 -18.10 3.41 -4.06
CA PHE A 68 -18.42 2.71 -5.31
C PHE A 68 -19.93 2.64 -5.58
N LYS A 69 -20.79 2.86 -4.56
CA LYS A 69 -22.23 2.60 -4.60
C LYS A 69 -22.56 1.15 -4.98
N ASP A 70 -21.65 0.24 -4.66
CA ASP A 70 -21.72 -1.18 -4.96
C ASP A 70 -20.88 -1.97 -3.94
N THR A 71 -20.95 -3.29 -4.01
CA THR A 71 -20.13 -4.18 -3.20
C THR A 71 -18.68 -4.23 -3.70
N ALA A 72 -17.76 -3.78 -2.89
CA ALA A 72 -16.34 -3.85 -3.20
C ALA A 72 -15.82 -5.30 -3.11
N LEU A 73 -14.93 -5.65 -4.01
CA LEU A 73 -14.22 -6.92 -4.01
C LEU A 73 -12.77 -6.71 -3.57
N GLY A 74 -12.31 -7.54 -2.66
CA GLY A 74 -10.89 -7.58 -2.28
C GLY A 74 -10.04 -8.19 -3.39
N LEU A 75 -9.28 -7.36 -4.07
CA LEU A 75 -8.47 -7.78 -5.21
C LEU A 75 -7.17 -8.45 -4.75
N GLN A 76 -6.45 -7.80 -3.84
CA GLN A 76 -5.08 -8.14 -3.50
C GLN A 76 -4.75 -7.71 -2.07
N THR A 77 -3.82 -8.40 -1.45
CA THR A 77 -3.14 -7.94 -0.23
C THR A 77 -1.64 -7.98 -0.43
N GLU A 78 -1.00 -6.95 0.08
CA GLU A 78 0.46 -6.85 0.15
C GLU A 78 0.84 -6.57 1.59
N PHE A 79 1.74 -7.37 2.13
CA PHE A 79 2.27 -7.16 3.47
C PHE A 79 3.77 -6.88 3.36
N PHE A 80 4.18 -5.75 3.91
CA PHE A 80 5.57 -5.31 3.84
C PHE A 80 6.23 -5.40 5.21
N PHE A 81 7.38 -6.04 5.26
CA PHE A 81 8.32 -5.90 6.35
C PHE A 81 9.32 -4.81 5.98
N MET A 82 9.46 -3.81 6.85
CA MET A 82 10.35 -2.68 6.60
C MET A 82 11.42 -2.62 7.70
N PRO A 83 12.54 -3.35 7.54
CA PRO A 83 13.65 -3.28 8.49
C PRO A 83 14.24 -1.88 8.59
N PRO A 84 14.96 -1.57 9.67
CA PRO A 84 15.70 -0.31 9.78
C PRO A 84 16.63 -0.07 8.60
N ASN A 85 16.75 1.18 8.18
CA ASN A 85 17.57 1.63 7.03
C ASN A 85 17.07 1.15 5.66
N THR A 86 15.83 0.70 5.56
CA THR A 86 15.22 0.40 4.27
C THR A 86 14.91 1.70 3.54
N THR A 87 15.26 1.78 2.27
CA THR A 87 14.80 2.86 1.39
C THR A 87 13.31 2.67 1.11
N GLY A 88 12.53 3.74 1.21
CA GLY A 88 11.11 3.71 0.88
C GLY A 88 10.84 3.43 -0.61
N PHE A 89 9.57 3.44 -0.95
CA PHE A 89 9.14 3.34 -2.35
C PHE A 89 9.15 4.73 -2.99
N ASN A 90 9.49 4.78 -4.26
CA ASN A 90 9.41 6.00 -5.04
C ASN A 90 7.95 6.44 -5.25
N PRO A 91 7.71 7.75 -5.51
CA PRO A 91 6.40 8.23 -5.90
C PRO A 91 5.82 7.41 -7.04
N HIS A 92 4.58 6.99 -6.92
CA HIS A 92 3.88 6.23 -7.96
C HIS A 92 2.37 6.38 -7.79
N GLN A 93 1.65 6.03 -8.82
CA GLN A 93 0.20 5.78 -8.77
C GLN A 93 -0.01 4.27 -8.82
N ASP A 94 -0.70 3.70 -7.83
CA ASP A 94 -0.95 2.25 -7.75
C ASP A 94 -1.59 1.71 -9.02
N ASN A 95 -2.48 2.49 -9.64
CA ASN A 95 -3.17 2.09 -10.85
C ASN A 95 -2.24 1.91 -12.07
N THR A 96 -1.03 2.42 -12.04
CA THR A 96 0.00 2.13 -13.06
C THR A 96 0.28 0.63 -13.15
N TYR A 97 0.18 -0.08 -12.03
CA TYR A 97 0.43 -1.52 -11.94
C TYR A 97 -0.84 -2.35 -12.09
N VAL A 98 -1.96 -1.88 -11.55
CA VAL A 98 -3.24 -2.61 -11.52
C VAL A 98 -3.98 -2.49 -12.86
N LYS A 99 -3.89 -1.31 -13.51
CA LYS A 99 -4.56 -1.00 -14.79
C LYS A 99 -6.08 -1.20 -14.72
N ALA A 100 -6.66 -0.86 -13.58
CA ALA A 100 -8.10 -0.83 -13.43
C ALA A 100 -8.69 0.36 -14.20
N SER A 101 -9.96 0.25 -14.57
CA SER A 101 -10.69 1.40 -15.10
C SER A 101 -10.80 2.51 -14.05
N SER A 102 -10.91 3.75 -14.51
CA SER A 102 -11.12 4.90 -13.61
C SER A 102 -12.29 4.64 -12.68
N ASP A 103 -12.20 5.12 -11.47
CA ASP A 103 -13.23 5.00 -10.42
C ASP A 103 -13.57 3.57 -9.96
N SER A 104 -12.77 2.56 -10.34
CA SER A 104 -13.03 1.16 -9.97
C SER A 104 -11.99 0.56 -9.02
N PHE A 105 -11.02 1.36 -8.56
CA PHE A 105 -9.92 0.87 -7.72
C PHE A 105 -9.63 1.82 -6.56
N ILE A 106 -9.47 1.27 -5.38
CA ILE A 106 -9.03 1.95 -4.16
C ILE A 106 -7.99 1.08 -3.45
N SER A 107 -6.89 1.69 -3.04
CA SER A 107 -5.94 1.08 -2.12
C SER A 107 -6.26 1.47 -0.68
N ALA A 108 -6.21 0.51 0.23
CA ALA A 108 -6.30 0.75 1.67
C ALA A 108 -4.96 0.36 2.32
N TRP A 109 -4.19 1.36 2.72
CA TRP A 109 -2.96 1.15 3.47
C TRP A 109 -3.23 1.18 4.97
N CYS A 110 -2.69 0.23 5.70
CA CYS A 110 -2.83 0.14 7.15
C CYS A 110 -1.47 0.10 7.85
N ALA A 111 -1.23 1.04 8.76
CA ALA A 111 -0.11 0.99 9.68
C ALA A 111 -0.36 -0.09 10.74
N LEU A 112 0.39 -1.17 10.73
CA LEU A 112 0.30 -2.25 11.72
C LEU A 112 1.18 -2.01 12.95
N THR A 113 2.08 -1.03 12.87
CA THR A 113 2.96 -0.55 13.94
C THR A 113 2.93 0.98 13.96
N ASN A 114 3.50 1.59 14.98
CA ASN A 114 3.61 3.05 15.04
C ASN A 114 4.52 3.56 13.93
N VAL A 115 3.97 4.34 13.01
CA VAL A 115 4.70 4.95 11.89
C VAL A 115 4.68 6.46 11.96
N ASN A 116 5.74 7.05 11.45
CA ASN A 116 5.90 8.49 11.28
C ASN A 116 6.83 8.76 10.08
N LYS A 117 7.11 10.02 9.81
CA LYS A 117 7.95 10.42 8.66
C LYS A 117 9.37 9.82 8.66
N ASN A 118 9.86 9.32 9.80
CA ASN A 118 11.24 8.81 9.93
C ASN A 118 11.32 7.29 9.90
N ASN A 119 10.17 6.57 9.87
CA ASN A 119 10.13 5.12 9.97
C ASN A 119 9.12 4.46 9.00
N GLY A 120 8.88 5.06 7.85
CA GLY A 120 8.08 4.44 6.81
C GLY A 120 6.65 4.96 6.68
N GLY A 121 6.36 6.17 7.18
CA GLY A 121 5.08 6.82 6.93
C GLY A 121 4.89 7.15 5.45
N LEU A 122 3.64 7.13 4.99
CA LEU A 122 3.31 7.49 3.62
C LEU A 122 3.38 9.00 3.40
N ILE A 123 3.78 9.39 2.20
CA ILE A 123 3.63 10.74 1.67
C ILE A 123 2.57 10.68 0.58
N ILE A 124 1.58 11.55 0.66
CA ILE A 124 0.47 11.60 -0.29
C ILE A 124 0.43 12.98 -0.93
N TRP A 125 0.25 13.02 -2.25
CA TRP A 125 -0.02 14.24 -2.99
C TRP A 125 -1.52 14.37 -3.22
N PRO A 126 -2.20 15.30 -2.51
CA PRO A 126 -3.64 15.47 -2.64
C PRO A 126 -4.05 15.84 -4.07
N LYS A 127 -5.27 15.42 -4.46
CA LYS A 127 -5.93 15.76 -5.74
C LYS A 127 -5.33 15.11 -6.99
N THR A 128 -4.26 14.34 -6.87
CA THR A 128 -3.65 13.63 -8.00
C THR A 128 -4.52 12.51 -8.56
N HIS A 129 -5.54 12.06 -7.83
CA HIS A 129 -6.53 11.09 -8.29
C HIS A 129 -7.44 11.63 -9.42
N ASN A 130 -7.50 12.95 -9.60
CA ASN A 130 -8.23 13.58 -10.70
C ASN A 130 -7.39 13.69 -11.99
N GLU A 131 -6.11 13.36 -11.90
CA GLU A 131 -5.23 13.36 -13.07
C GLU A 131 -5.34 11.99 -13.74
N GLU A 132 -5.23 11.95 -15.05
CA GLU A 132 -5.03 10.69 -15.78
C GLU A 132 -3.73 10.01 -15.32
N ALA A 133 -3.53 8.75 -15.74
CA ALA A 133 -2.28 8.06 -15.45
C ALA A 133 -1.09 8.92 -15.92
N LEU A 134 -0.30 9.38 -14.96
CA LEU A 134 0.83 10.26 -15.23
C LEU A 134 1.90 9.52 -16.04
N GLU A 135 2.52 10.25 -16.94
CA GLU A 135 3.68 9.74 -17.67
C GLU A 135 4.78 9.36 -16.67
N THR A 136 5.35 8.18 -16.87
CA THR A 136 6.35 7.62 -15.96
C THR A 136 7.70 7.54 -16.66
N VAL A 137 8.74 7.86 -15.91
CA VAL A 137 10.13 7.76 -16.36
C VAL A 137 10.88 6.74 -15.52
N ASP A 138 11.84 6.07 -16.15
CA ASP A 138 12.75 5.20 -15.47
C ASP A 138 13.89 6.03 -14.84
N THR A 139 13.90 6.08 -13.52
CA THR A 139 14.92 6.81 -12.79
C THR A 139 16.23 6.02 -12.62
N GLY A 140 16.25 4.76 -13.05
CA GLY A 140 17.36 3.85 -12.76
C GLY A 140 17.55 3.53 -11.28
N MET A 141 16.68 4.03 -10.41
CA MET A 141 16.73 3.74 -8.98
C MET A 141 16.38 2.27 -8.77
N THR A 142 17.27 1.55 -8.17
CA THR A 142 17.04 0.17 -7.75
C THR A 142 16.34 0.17 -6.40
N LYS A 143 15.58 -0.86 -6.13
CA LYS A 143 15.25 -1.20 -4.75
C LYS A 143 16.55 -1.23 -3.95
N SER A 144 16.54 -0.76 -2.69
CA SER A 144 17.73 -0.74 -1.85
C SER A 144 18.41 -2.12 -1.84
N ASP A 145 19.71 -2.13 -1.63
CA ASP A 145 20.52 -3.36 -1.54
C ASP A 145 20.02 -4.38 -0.50
N ASN A 146 19.12 -3.93 0.40
CA ASN A 146 18.43 -4.76 1.37
C ASN A 146 17.17 -5.46 0.82
N GLN A 147 16.82 -5.23 -0.43
CA GLN A 147 15.73 -5.93 -1.09
C GLN A 147 16.33 -7.00 -1.99
N ASP A 148 16.14 -8.26 -1.65
CA ASP A 148 16.61 -9.48 -2.29
C ASP A 148 17.74 -9.26 -3.32
N PRO A 149 18.99 -9.60 -2.99
CA PRO A 149 20.14 -9.42 -3.88
C PRO A 149 20.01 -10.20 -5.20
N ASN A 150 19.06 -11.16 -5.26
CA ASN A 150 18.74 -11.92 -6.47
C ASN A 150 17.54 -11.35 -7.22
N ALA A 151 16.84 -10.36 -6.66
CA ALA A 151 15.76 -9.71 -7.40
C ALA A 151 16.36 -9.02 -8.61
N THR A 152 15.93 -9.41 -9.78
CA THR A 152 16.23 -8.69 -11.02
C THR A 152 15.98 -7.21 -10.77
N ILE A 153 16.98 -6.37 -11.02
CA ILE A 153 16.90 -4.91 -10.87
C ILE A 153 15.61 -4.44 -11.55
N ARG A 154 14.60 -4.20 -10.74
CA ARG A 154 13.34 -3.65 -11.23
C ARG A 154 13.53 -2.16 -11.32
N LYS A 155 13.63 -1.66 -12.51
CA LYS A 155 13.58 -0.23 -12.78
C LYS A 155 12.29 0.32 -12.17
N THR A 156 12.44 1.30 -11.31
CA THR A 156 11.29 1.92 -10.67
C THR A 156 10.81 3.05 -11.55
N LEU A 157 9.57 2.95 -12.00
CA LEU A 157 8.91 4.02 -12.73
C LEU A 157 8.36 5.05 -11.74
N VAL A 158 8.69 6.30 -11.98
CA VAL A 158 8.20 7.45 -11.20
C VAL A 158 7.49 8.38 -12.14
N PRO A 159 6.31 8.94 -11.78
CA PRO A 159 5.71 9.98 -12.57
C PRO A 159 6.68 11.14 -12.77
N GLU A 160 6.91 11.56 -14.01
CA GLU A 160 7.91 12.56 -14.38
C GLU A 160 7.77 13.85 -13.55
N LYS A 161 6.54 14.26 -13.31
CA LYS A 161 6.19 15.42 -12.47
C LYS A 161 6.87 15.43 -11.09
N TYR A 162 7.11 14.26 -10.50
CA TYR A 162 7.64 14.13 -9.14
C TYR A 162 9.13 13.80 -9.08
N VAL A 163 9.80 13.61 -10.21
CA VAL A 163 11.26 13.36 -10.25
C VAL A 163 12.05 14.55 -9.73
N GLN A 164 11.54 15.76 -9.95
CA GLN A 164 12.22 17.00 -9.56
C GLN A 164 11.83 17.49 -8.15
N GLU A 165 10.80 16.91 -7.54
CA GLU A 165 10.26 17.31 -6.24
C GLU A 165 10.73 16.41 -5.10
N SER A 166 11.60 15.45 -5.35
CA SER A 166 12.16 14.59 -4.29
C SER A 166 13.01 15.42 -3.34
N PRO A 167 12.70 15.42 -2.02
CA PRO A 167 13.47 16.15 -1.03
C PRO A 167 14.89 15.60 -0.85
#